data_006e134a0e5b43980111137a0d918ec8
#
_entry.id   006e134a0e5b43980111137a0d918ec8
#
_cell.length_a   1.000
_cell.length_b   1.000
_cell.length_c   1.000
_cell.angle_alpha   90.00
_cell.angle_beta   90.00
_cell.angle_gamma   90.00
#
_symmetry.space_group_name_H-M   'P 1'
#
loop_
_entity.id
_entity.type
_entity.pdbx_description
1 polymer ?
#
loop_
_entity_poly.entity_id
_entity_poly.type
_entity_poly.pdbx_seq_one_letter_code
_entity_poly.pdbx_strand_id
1 'polypeptide(L)'
;YRELYTPKVPNRIEGYYFGPILGLVLSKDGAVREGMSKNDYSSDPGFLLGVQVGKDFGDVRAEVEYAYISFDASISNRGSLSASIHNFFTRLILEKELGDRFDLRAGIGMGVGIVGLEDSADYNGAGFAYDFILGAGYRLAENLSLQLDYRYYLTAANDGYDHMKGHIWLLSAGLDL
;
A
#
# COMPACT_ATOMS: atom_id res chain seq x y z
N TYR A 1 -12.77 -44.71 21.46
CA TYR A 1 -11.94 -43.52 21.68
C TYR A 1 -12.04 -42.68 20.41
N ARG A 2 -12.86 -41.63 20.43
CA ARG A 2 -12.78 -40.55 19.42
C ARG A 2 -11.51 -39.77 19.77
N GLU A 3 -10.47 -39.91 18.98
CA GLU A 3 -9.41 -38.93 18.96
C GLU A 3 -10.08 -37.58 18.55
N LEU A 4 -10.15 -36.67 19.50
CA LEU A 4 -10.58 -35.32 19.24
C LEU A 4 -9.56 -34.76 18.25
N TYR A 5 -9.99 -34.56 17.01
CA TYR A 5 -9.21 -33.89 15.99
C TYR A 5 -8.97 -32.46 16.48
N THR A 6 -7.84 -32.21 17.06
CA THR A 6 -7.34 -30.88 17.35
C THR A 6 -6.78 -30.34 16.05
N PRO A 7 -7.40 -29.34 15.43
CA PRO A 7 -6.83 -28.77 14.23
C PRO A 7 -5.43 -28.25 14.56
N LYS A 8 -4.44 -28.77 13.83
CA LYS A 8 -3.04 -28.39 14.00
C LYS A 8 -2.94 -26.90 13.69
N VAL A 9 -2.52 -26.11 14.65
CA VAL A 9 -2.27 -24.69 14.44
C VAL A 9 -1.07 -24.55 13.50
N PRO A 10 -1.19 -23.81 12.40
CA PRO A 10 -0.06 -23.62 11.50
C PRO A 10 1.05 -22.84 12.21
N ASN A 11 2.25 -23.41 12.23
CA ASN A 11 3.42 -22.72 12.75
C ASN A 11 3.79 -21.57 11.82
N ARG A 12 4.34 -20.50 12.39
CA ARG A 12 4.93 -19.42 11.62
C ARG A 12 6.24 -19.89 10.98
N ILE A 13 6.38 -19.64 9.70
CA ILE A 13 7.62 -19.89 8.96
C ILE A 13 8.36 -18.58 8.85
N GLU A 14 9.55 -18.52 9.43
CA GLU A 14 10.49 -17.41 9.21
C GLU A 14 11.23 -17.66 7.91
N GLY A 15 11.25 -16.68 7.02
CA GLY A 15 11.89 -16.85 5.72
C GLY A 15 11.46 -15.83 4.69
N TYR A 16 11.69 -16.16 3.44
CA TYR A 16 11.23 -15.34 2.33
C TYR A 16 9.77 -15.62 2.02
N TYR A 17 9.05 -14.59 1.63
CA TYR A 17 7.68 -14.70 1.17
C TYR A 17 7.44 -13.74 0.01
N PHE A 18 6.42 -14.01 -0.75
CA PHE A 18 5.92 -13.13 -1.80
C PHE A 18 4.40 -13.18 -1.87
N GLY A 19 3.80 -12.20 -2.50
CA GLY A 19 2.36 -12.25 -2.71
C GLY A 19 1.78 -11.03 -3.40
N PRO A 20 0.53 -11.15 -3.87
CA PRO A 20 -0.22 -10.07 -4.47
C PRO A 20 -0.77 -9.12 -3.42
N ILE A 21 -1.03 -7.88 -3.88
CA ILE A 21 -1.64 -6.82 -3.10
C ILE A 21 -2.78 -6.23 -3.90
N LEU A 22 -3.93 -6.06 -3.26
CA LEU A 22 -5.09 -5.35 -3.78
C LEU A 22 -5.46 -4.25 -2.80
N GLY A 23 -5.81 -3.07 -3.29
CA GLY A 23 -6.15 -1.97 -2.41
C GLY A 23 -7.22 -1.04 -2.96
N LEU A 24 -7.89 -0.39 -2.02
CA LEU A 24 -8.79 0.72 -2.25
C LEU A 24 -8.11 2.00 -1.77
N VAL A 25 -7.97 2.96 -2.68
CA VAL A 25 -7.32 4.24 -2.42
C VAL A 25 -8.39 5.31 -2.22
N LEU A 26 -8.37 5.92 -1.03
CA LEU A 26 -9.22 7.04 -0.69
C LEU A 26 -8.32 8.28 -0.59
N SER A 27 -8.22 9.00 -1.68
CA SER A 27 -7.47 10.27 -1.69
C SER A 27 -8.29 11.36 -1.03
N LYS A 28 -7.63 12.26 -0.29
CA LYS A 28 -8.26 13.49 0.16
C LYS A 28 -8.11 14.56 -0.90
N ASP A 29 -9.11 15.43 -0.96
CA ASP A 29 -9.05 16.63 -1.77
C ASP A 29 -7.73 17.38 -1.50
N GLY A 30 -7.07 17.80 -2.55
CA GLY A 30 -5.79 18.47 -2.51
C GLY A 30 -5.80 19.71 -3.39
N ALA A 31 -4.65 20.35 -3.51
CA ALA A 31 -4.47 21.49 -4.38
C ALA A 31 -3.23 21.30 -5.25
N VAL A 32 -3.41 21.51 -6.54
CA VAL A 32 -2.31 21.57 -7.51
C VAL A 32 -1.92 23.04 -7.70
N ARG A 33 -0.64 23.32 -7.58
CA ARG A 33 -0.09 24.65 -7.90
C ARG A 33 0.28 24.70 -9.37
N GLU A 34 -0.41 25.55 -10.10
CA GLU A 34 -0.05 25.91 -11.47
C GLU A 34 0.31 27.39 -11.49
N GLY A 35 1.59 27.71 -11.38
CA GLY A 35 2.07 29.09 -11.22
C GLY A 35 1.59 29.73 -9.92
N MET A 36 0.90 30.87 -9.99
CA MET A 36 0.32 31.60 -8.84
C MET A 36 -1.12 31.19 -8.54
N SER A 37 -1.71 30.25 -9.30
CA SER A 37 -3.09 29.80 -9.10
C SER A 37 -3.11 28.49 -8.34
N LYS A 38 -3.98 28.40 -7.32
CA LYS A 38 -4.26 27.20 -6.54
C LYS A 38 -5.60 26.66 -7.02
N ASN A 39 -5.58 25.51 -7.69
CA ASN A 39 -6.79 24.82 -8.12
C ASN A 39 -7.08 23.66 -7.17
N ASP A 40 -8.25 23.66 -6.57
CA ASP A 40 -8.72 22.54 -5.75
C ASP A 40 -9.16 21.41 -6.67
N TYR A 41 -8.77 20.17 -6.35
CA TYR A 41 -9.23 18.97 -7.02
C TYR A 41 -9.94 18.05 -6.05
N SER A 42 -10.97 17.37 -6.54
CA SER A 42 -11.64 16.28 -5.88
C SER A 42 -11.23 14.97 -6.55
N SER A 43 -10.88 13.99 -5.78
CA SER A 43 -10.45 12.68 -6.27
C SER A 43 -11.49 11.62 -5.94
N ASP A 44 -11.89 10.87 -6.94
CA ASP A 44 -12.71 9.69 -6.76
C ASP A 44 -11.88 8.53 -6.13
N PRO A 45 -12.55 7.57 -5.46
CA PRO A 45 -11.86 6.39 -4.96
C PRO A 45 -11.13 5.65 -6.08
N GLY A 46 -9.85 5.37 -5.85
CA GLY A 46 -9.00 4.64 -6.78
C GLY A 46 -8.75 3.21 -6.32
N PHE A 47 -8.08 2.44 -7.17
CA PHE A 47 -7.62 1.10 -6.83
C PHE A 47 -6.10 1.01 -6.86
N LEU A 48 -5.59 0.04 -6.11
CA LEU A 48 -4.18 -0.34 -6.09
C LEU A 48 -4.06 -1.82 -6.42
N LEU A 49 -3.15 -2.13 -7.32
CA LEU A 49 -2.75 -3.49 -7.65
C LEU A 49 -1.24 -3.58 -7.54
N GLY A 50 -0.73 -4.61 -6.86
CA GLY A 50 0.70 -4.74 -6.67
C GLY A 50 1.16 -6.13 -6.29
N VAL A 51 2.46 -6.22 -6.08
CA VAL A 51 3.14 -7.41 -5.59
C VAL A 51 4.16 -7.02 -4.53
N GLN A 52 4.33 -7.89 -3.57
CA GLN A 52 5.32 -7.74 -2.49
C GLN A 52 6.24 -8.96 -2.43
N VAL A 53 7.48 -8.70 -2.07
CA VAL A 53 8.47 -9.72 -1.72
C VAL A 53 9.10 -9.27 -0.41
N GLY A 54 9.24 -10.16 0.53
CA GLY A 54 9.81 -9.82 1.82
C GLY A 54 10.54 -10.96 2.49
N LYS A 55 11.10 -10.63 3.64
CA LYS A 55 11.68 -11.60 4.54
C LYS A 55 11.13 -11.38 5.94
N ASP A 56 10.62 -12.46 6.50
CA ASP A 56 10.18 -12.57 7.88
C ASP A 56 11.37 -12.96 8.77
N PHE A 57 11.62 -12.17 9.80
CA PHE A 57 12.65 -12.40 10.82
C PHE A 57 12.03 -12.74 12.20
N GLY A 58 10.75 -13.10 12.23
CA GLY A 58 9.97 -13.30 13.43
C GLY A 58 9.13 -12.06 13.75
N ASP A 59 9.56 -11.23 14.69
CA ASP A 59 8.82 -10.03 15.10
C ASP A 59 8.93 -8.85 14.10
N VAL A 60 9.81 -8.98 13.10
CA VAL A 60 10.09 -7.92 12.12
C VAL A 60 10.04 -8.50 10.71
N ARG A 61 9.38 -7.81 9.80
CA ARG A 61 9.45 -8.07 8.37
C ARG A 61 10.08 -6.92 7.61
N ALA A 62 10.91 -7.25 6.63
CA ALA A 62 11.40 -6.32 5.63
C ALA A 62 10.77 -6.65 4.29
N GLU A 63 10.15 -5.67 3.64
CA GLU A 63 9.42 -5.85 2.39
C GLU A 63 9.90 -4.89 1.31
N VAL A 64 9.85 -5.34 0.08
CA VAL A 64 9.90 -4.52 -1.12
C VAL A 64 8.58 -4.71 -1.88
N GLU A 65 7.97 -3.62 -2.28
CA GLU A 65 6.69 -3.61 -2.97
C GLU A 65 6.78 -2.81 -4.25
N TYR A 66 6.15 -3.35 -5.28
CA TYR A 66 5.76 -2.60 -6.46
C TYR A 66 4.23 -2.53 -6.49
N ALA A 67 3.69 -1.32 -6.65
CA ALA A 67 2.26 -1.10 -6.75
C ALA A 67 1.91 -0.10 -7.84
N TYR A 68 0.86 -0.42 -8.59
CA TYR A 68 0.19 0.45 -9.53
C TYR A 68 -1.07 0.99 -8.89
N ILE A 69 -1.22 2.31 -8.85
CA ILE A 69 -2.41 3.01 -8.35
C ILE A 69 -3.05 3.73 -9.53
N SER A 70 -4.37 3.61 -9.66
CA SER A 70 -5.15 4.35 -10.63
C SER A 70 -6.34 5.01 -9.94
N PHE A 71 -6.59 6.27 -10.27
CA PHE A 71 -7.72 7.04 -9.76
C PHE A 71 -8.12 8.13 -10.77
N ASP A 72 -9.38 8.54 -10.72
CA ASP A 72 -9.88 9.66 -11.50
C ASP A 72 -9.90 10.92 -10.63
N ALA A 73 -9.37 11.99 -11.17
CA ALA A 73 -9.36 13.31 -10.53
C ALA A 73 -10.20 14.29 -11.34
N SER A 74 -11.12 14.98 -10.68
CA SER A 74 -11.92 16.05 -11.29
C SER A 74 -11.32 17.38 -10.92
N ILE A 75 -10.86 18.12 -11.95
CA ILE A 75 -10.31 19.47 -11.79
C ILE A 75 -11.40 20.46 -12.15
N SER A 76 -11.69 21.40 -11.23
CA SER A 76 -12.61 22.50 -11.47
C SER A 76 -12.20 23.27 -12.74
N ASN A 77 -13.04 23.28 -13.76
CA ASN A 77 -12.88 23.91 -15.07
C ASN A 77 -12.13 23.12 -16.17
N ARG A 78 -11.65 21.89 -15.96
CA ARG A 78 -10.95 21.10 -16.99
C ARG A 78 -11.51 19.69 -17.23
N GLY A 79 -12.54 19.26 -16.47
CA GLY A 79 -13.12 17.91 -16.61
C GLY A 79 -12.40 16.84 -15.76
N SER A 80 -12.71 15.58 -16.00
CA SER A 80 -12.08 14.44 -15.33
C SER A 80 -10.77 14.06 -16.04
N LEU A 81 -9.75 13.78 -15.27
CA LEU A 81 -8.43 13.34 -15.71
C LEU A 81 -8.09 12.03 -15.01
N SER A 82 -7.73 11.02 -15.78
CA SER A 82 -7.23 9.76 -15.19
C SER A 82 -5.75 9.89 -14.86
N ALA A 83 -5.42 9.57 -13.62
CA ALA A 83 -4.05 9.59 -13.12
C ALA A 83 -3.62 8.18 -12.71
N SER A 84 -2.37 7.85 -13.00
CA SER A 84 -1.76 6.61 -12.56
C SER A 84 -0.44 6.88 -11.83
N ILE A 85 -0.15 6.05 -10.83
CA ILE A 85 1.09 6.15 -10.07
C ILE A 85 1.73 4.76 -10.00
N HIS A 86 2.99 4.67 -10.41
CA HIS A 86 3.83 3.51 -10.19
C HIS A 86 4.67 3.73 -8.93
N ASN A 87 4.44 2.93 -7.91
CA ASN A 87 5.13 3.02 -6.63
C ASN A 87 6.12 1.89 -6.43
N PHE A 88 7.31 2.25 -5.94
CA PHE A 88 8.32 1.33 -5.48
C PHE A 88 8.64 1.66 -4.02
N PHE A 89 8.35 0.73 -3.11
CA PHE A 89 8.50 0.94 -1.67
C PHE A 89 9.39 -0.11 -1.03
N THR A 90 10.12 0.31 -0.03
CA THR A 90 10.75 -0.56 0.96
C THR A 90 10.09 -0.31 2.30
N ARG A 91 9.78 -1.38 3.05
CA ARG A 91 9.04 -1.30 4.32
C ARG A 91 9.72 -2.11 5.41
N LEU A 92 9.55 -1.62 6.63
CA LEU A 92 9.81 -2.36 7.86
C LEU A 92 8.50 -2.46 8.61
N ILE A 93 8.10 -3.69 8.95
CA ILE A 93 6.84 -4.00 9.62
C ILE A 93 7.18 -4.78 10.88
N LEU A 94 6.67 -4.30 12.00
CA LEU A 94 6.66 -5.02 13.27
C LEU A 94 5.39 -5.85 13.33
N GLU A 95 5.52 -7.11 13.71
CA GLU A 95 4.41 -8.02 13.89
C GLU A 95 4.40 -8.58 15.30
N LYS A 96 3.20 -8.62 15.88
CA LYS A 96 2.97 -9.24 17.19
C LYS A 96 1.88 -10.28 17.07
N GLU A 97 2.22 -11.51 17.39
CA GLU A 97 1.27 -12.60 17.44
C GLU A 97 0.21 -12.38 18.53
N LEU A 98 -1.05 -12.55 18.15
CA LEU A 98 -2.22 -12.55 19.02
C LEU A 98 -2.91 -13.91 18.96
N GLY A 99 -2.43 -14.82 19.77
CA GLY A 99 -2.88 -16.22 19.73
C GLY A 99 -2.29 -16.99 18.56
N ASP A 100 -3.02 -17.99 18.08
CA ASP A 100 -2.47 -19.03 17.20
C ASP A 100 -2.44 -18.64 15.72
N ARG A 101 -3.27 -17.68 15.29
CA ARG A 101 -3.48 -17.38 13.86
C ARG A 101 -3.49 -15.90 13.50
N PHE A 102 -3.62 -15.03 14.49
CA PHE A 102 -3.73 -13.59 14.26
C PHE A 102 -2.43 -12.89 14.61
N ASP A 103 -2.09 -11.91 13.81
CA ASP A 103 -0.97 -11.01 14.03
C ASP A 103 -1.45 -9.56 13.97
N LEU A 104 -0.97 -8.73 14.87
CA LEU A 104 -1.05 -7.27 14.71
C LEU A 104 0.19 -6.78 13.98
N ARG A 105 -0.02 -5.82 13.08
CA ARG A 105 1.02 -5.29 12.20
C ARG A 105 1.09 -3.78 12.33
N ALA A 106 2.29 -3.26 12.47
CA ALA A 106 2.56 -1.82 12.43
C ALA A 106 3.88 -1.57 11.71
N GLY A 107 3.91 -0.60 10.80
CA GLY A 107 5.11 -0.41 10.00
C GLY A 107 5.24 0.97 9.39
N ILE A 108 6.39 1.18 8.81
CA ILE A 108 6.73 2.37 8.04
C ILE A 108 7.32 1.95 6.70
N GLY A 109 7.01 2.73 5.67
CA GLY A 109 7.57 2.55 4.34
C GLY A 109 8.10 3.84 3.76
N MET A 110 9.06 3.69 2.88
CA MET A 110 9.59 4.78 2.07
C MET A 110 9.83 4.30 0.64
N GLY A 111 9.68 5.20 -0.31
CA GLY A 111 9.82 4.84 -1.69
C GLY A 111 9.75 6.01 -2.66
N VAL A 112 9.54 5.66 -3.91
CA VAL A 112 9.41 6.61 -5.01
C VAL A 112 8.10 6.30 -5.75
N GLY A 113 7.31 7.36 -5.98
CA GLY A 113 6.14 7.33 -6.84
C GLY A 113 6.43 8.03 -8.16
N ILE A 114 6.11 7.38 -9.27
CA ILE A 114 6.19 7.95 -10.62
C ILE A 114 4.76 8.19 -11.07
N VAL A 115 4.39 9.45 -11.23
CA VAL A 115 3.04 9.88 -11.63
C VAL A 115 2.98 10.03 -13.14
N GLY A 116 2.01 9.37 -13.77
CA GLY A 116 1.65 9.54 -15.17
C GLY A 116 0.25 10.14 -15.30
N LEU A 117 0.08 11.12 -16.19
CA LEU A 117 -1.20 11.72 -16.54
C LEU A 117 -1.52 11.38 -18.00
N GLU A 118 -2.68 10.79 -18.27
CA GLU A 118 -3.04 10.30 -19.62
C GLU A 118 -3.18 11.38 -20.69
N ASP A 119 -3.39 12.64 -20.29
CA ASP A 119 -3.69 13.73 -21.25
C ASP A 119 -2.50 14.73 -21.47
N SER A 120 -1.34 14.45 -20.91
CA SER A 120 -0.16 15.30 -21.01
C SER A 120 1.09 14.46 -21.27
N ALA A 121 1.56 14.47 -22.50
CA ALA A 121 2.79 13.76 -22.89
C ALA A 121 4.07 14.23 -22.13
N ASP A 122 3.98 15.28 -21.32
CA ASP A 122 5.10 15.93 -20.65
C ASP A 122 5.09 15.89 -19.12
N TYR A 123 4.12 15.19 -18.46
CA TYR A 123 4.07 15.16 -17.00
C TYR A 123 4.41 13.76 -16.45
N ASN A 124 5.69 13.46 -16.41
CA ASN A 124 6.24 12.36 -15.63
C ASN A 124 6.99 12.93 -14.43
N GLY A 125 6.33 13.02 -13.30
CA GLY A 125 6.95 13.47 -12.04
C GLY A 125 7.33 12.27 -11.18
N ALA A 126 8.61 12.10 -10.86
CA ALA A 126 9.03 11.18 -9.81
C ALA A 126 9.12 11.95 -8.49
N GLY A 127 8.54 11.40 -7.43
CA GLY A 127 8.56 12.01 -6.11
C GLY A 127 8.84 10.99 -5.02
N PHE A 128 9.50 11.45 -3.95
CA PHE A 128 9.66 10.65 -2.75
C PHE A 128 8.34 10.49 -2.01
N ALA A 129 8.07 9.29 -1.54
CA ALA A 129 6.86 8.98 -0.80
C ALA A 129 7.18 8.12 0.43
N TYR A 130 6.33 8.22 1.44
CA TYR A 130 6.41 7.41 2.64
C TYR A 130 5.02 7.06 3.14
N ASP A 131 4.93 5.96 3.87
CA ASP A 131 3.67 5.52 4.45
C ASP A 131 3.84 5.00 5.88
N PHE A 132 2.73 5.06 6.60
CA PHE A 132 2.56 4.41 7.91
C PHE A 132 1.52 3.31 7.75
N ILE A 133 1.81 2.15 8.31
CA ILE A 133 1.00 0.94 8.18
C ILE A 133 0.49 0.54 9.55
N LEU A 134 -0.78 0.19 9.60
CA LEU A 134 -1.41 -0.47 10.73
C LEU A 134 -2.36 -1.53 10.19
N GLY A 135 -2.25 -2.76 10.69
CA GLY A 135 -3.06 -3.84 10.15
C GLY A 135 -3.11 -5.09 11.02
N ALA A 136 -3.71 -6.11 10.45
CA ALA A 136 -3.81 -7.43 11.05
C ALA A 136 -3.53 -8.50 9.99
N GLY A 137 -2.85 -9.54 10.41
CA GLY A 137 -2.61 -10.74 9.64
C GLY A 137 -3.46 -11.91 10.15
N TYR A 138 -3.79 -12.82 9.26
CA TYR A 138 -4.43 -14.07 9.57
C TYR A 138 -3.76 -15.22 8.83
N ARG A 139 -3.27 -16.22 9.57
CA ARG A 139 -2.59 -17.38 9.02
C ARG A 139 -3.62 -18.43 8.62
N LEU A 140 -3.76 -18.62 7.30
CA LEU A 140 -4.67 -19.62 6.72
C LEU A 140 -4.07 -21.03 6.78
N ALA A 141 -2.78 -21.16 6.45
CA ALA A 141 -2.01 -22.38 6.43
C ALA A 141 -0.58 -22.13 6.92
N GLU A 142 0.25 -23.16 7.01
CA GLU A 142 1.65 -22.99 7.43
C GLU A 142 2.43 -22.02 6.53
N ASN A 143 2.13 -22.03 5.23
CA ASN A 143 2.81 -21.23 4.23
C ASN A 143 1.93 -20.16 3.58
N LEU A 144 0.72 -19.90 4.10
CA LEU A 144 -0.20 -18.93 3.51
C LEU A 144 -0.82 -18.05 4.58
N SER A 145 -0.62 -16.76 4.44
CA SER A 145 -1.21 -15.73 5.30
C SER A 145 -1.98 -14.69 4.47
N LEU A 146 -3.00 -14.11 5.06
CA LEU A 146 -3.71 -12.94 4.55
C LEU A 146 -3.44 -11.77 5.49
N GLN A 147 -3.30 -10.58 4.92
CA GLN A 147 -3.11 -9.36 5.67
C GLN A 147 -4.13 -8.32 5.23
N LEU A 148 -4.73 -7.65 6.20
CA LEU A 148 -5.56 -6.48 6.00
C LEU A 148 -4.86 -5.29 6.64
N ASP A 149 -4.38 -4.36 5.82
CA ASP A 149 -3.62 -3.20 6.24
C ASP A 149 -4.36 -1.91 5.90
N TYR A 150 -4.30 -0.97 6.81
CA TYR A 150 -4.57 0.43 6.57
C TYR A 150 -3.25 1.16 6.42
N ARG A 151 -3.12 1.96 5.37
CA ARG A 151 -1.94 2.79 5.12
C ARG A 151 -2.31 4.26 5.04
N TYR A 152 -1.56 5.07 5.75
CA TYR A 152 -1.57 6.50 5.58
C TYR A 152 -0.38 6.88 4.71
N TYR A 153 -0.67 7.26 3.46
CA TYR A 153 0.30 7.53 2.41
C TYR A 153 0.53 9.04 2.28
N LEU A 154 1.78 9.44 2.15
CA LEU A 154 2.20 10.83 1.95
C LEU A 154 3.28 10.90 0.88
N THR A 155 3.20 11.93 0.03
CA THR A 155 4.29 12.29 -0.87
C THR A 155 5.02 13.52 -0.34
N ALA A 156 6.33 13.60 -0.59
CA ALA A 156 7.06 14.85 -0.42
C ALA A 156 6.59 15.87 -1.46
N ALA A 157 6.58 17.16 -1.10
CA ALA A 157 6.30 18.20 -2.07
C ALA A 157 7.41 18.25 -3.14
N ASN A 158 7.01 18.52 -4.39
CA ASN A 158 7.92 18.77 -5.50
C ASN A 158 7.55 20.11 -6.14
N ASP A 159 8.38 20.61 -7.05
CA ASP A 159 8.17 21.90 -7.71
C ASP A 159 6.82 22.01 -8.47
N GLY A 160 6.21 20.87 -8.82
CA GLY A 160 4.95 20.81 -9.57
C GLY A 160 3.69 20.52 -8.76
N TYR A 161 3.80 20.00 -7.52
CA TYR A 161 2.65 19.68 -6.69
C TYR A 161 2.93 19.81 -5.19
N ASP A 162 1.88 20.10 -4.44
CA ASP A 162 1.91 20.14 -2.98
C ASP A 162 1.81 18.67 -2.43
N HIS A 163 2.01 18.48 -1.14
CA HIS A 163 1.92 17.17 -0.50
C HIS A 163 0.61 16.46 -0.85
N MET A 164 0.70 15.28 -1.44
CA MET A 164 -0.46 14.38 -1.58
C MET A 164 -0.58 13.53 -0.34
N LYS A 165 -1.82 13.38 0.15
CA LYS A 165 -2.17 12.55 1.29
C LYS A 165 -3.26 11.58 0.86
N GLY A 166 -3.13 10.31 1.23
CA GLY A 166 -4.10 9.30 0.91
C GLY A 166 -4.28 8.29 2.02
N HIS A 167 -5.46 7.72 2.07
CA HIS A 167 -5.80 6.60 2.93
C HIS A 167 -5.97 5.38 2.04
N ILE A 168 -5.27 4.31 2.32
CA ILE A 168 -5.30 3.11 1.49
C ILE A 168 -5.66 1.92 2.36
N TRP A 169 -6.70 1.19 1.97
CA TRP A 169 -7.03 -0.10 2.55
C TRP A 169 -6.54 -1.19 1.65
N LEU A 170 -5.80 -2.13 2.18
CA LEU A 170 -5.12 -3.17 1.42
C LEU A 170 -5.46 -4.55 1.95
N LEU A 171 -5.70 -5.43 1.02
CA LEU A 171 -5.71 -6.87 1.24
C LEU A 171 -4.51 -7.46 0.51
N SER A 172 -3.68 -8.18 1.21
CA SER A 172 -2.55 -8.89 0.61
C SER A 172 -2.52 -10.36 1.06
N ALA A 173 -1.87 -11.17 0.26
CA ALA A 173 -1.54 -12.54 0.64
C ALA A 173 -0.02 -12.67 0.72
N GLY A 174 0.45 -13.48 1.67
CA GLY A 174 1.85 -13.86 1.79
C GLY A 174 1.97 -15.37 1.62
N LEU A 175 2.77 -15.79 0.64
CA LEU A 175 3.14 -17.17 0.43
C LEU A 175 4.59 -17.35 0.90
N ASP A 176 4.78 -18.05 2.02
CA ASP A 176 6.09 -18.36 2.57
C ASP A 176 6.77 -19.47 1.74
N LEU A 177 8.08 -19.32 1.53
CA LEU A 177 8.92 -20.17 0.68
C LEU A 177 9.76 -21.14 1.50
#